data_6aba07b09777738ecb0afe90f9d23338
#
_entry.id   6aba07b09777738ecb0afe90f9d23338
#
_cell.length_a   1.000
_cell.length_b   1.000
_cell.length_c   1.000
_cell.angle_alpha   90.00
_cell.angle_beta   90.00
_cell.angle_gamma   90.00
#
_symmetry.space_group_name_H-M   'P 1'
#
loop_
_entity.id
_entity.type
_entity.pdbx_description
1 polymer ?
#
loop_
_entity_poly.entity_id
_entity_poly.type
_entity_poly.pdbx_seq_one_letter_code
_entity_poly.pdbx_strand_id
1 'polypeptide(L)'
;MSDLFNEEIISQATHTKWAGKTVHFARETDSTNLWGKRAWREEGAGHGELFVAEYQSAGRGRFARRWSAPPDSAITMSILICPEFSPQKAPMLTLVMGLSVAQAVAEIGLDVGIKWPNDVVVSRKKICGILTEMTMKQDKIGCAVIGVGINVNMESFPEEMADKATSLYLESGHPFDRAQVVGLVMKHFEENYERFVQTEDLSGLKPDYEKMLANLNQPVRVLDQNDPYEGTARGINAGGELLVERADGTVEEVNSGEVSVRGLYSYV
;
A
#
# COMPACT_ATOMS: atom_id res chain seq x y z
N MET A 1 -16.24 -5.74 21.51
CA MET A 1 -15.02 -6.28 22.19
C MET A 1 -13.85 -5.66 21.46
N SER A 2 -12.93 -4.97 22.17
CA SER A 2 -11.68 -4.52 21.54
C SER A 2 -10.94 -5.77 21.07
N ASP A 3 -10.50 -5.82 19.82
CA ASP A 3 -9.64 -6.89 19.35
C ASP A 3 -8.33 -6.85 20.15
N LEU A 4 -7.81 -8.03 20.48
CA LEU A 4 -6.50 -8.13 21.10
C LEU A 4 -5.44 -7.94 20.01
N PHE A 5 -4.99 -6.69 19.83
CA PHE A 5 -4.01 -6.35 18.80
C PHE A 5 -2.67 -6.06 19.48
N ASN A 6 -1.76 -7.02 19.39
CA ASN A 6 -0.42 -6.96 19.96
C ASN A 6 0.54 -7.88 19.20
N GLU A 7 1.81 -7.86 19.55
CA GLU A 7 2.88 -8.64 18.91
C GLU A 7 2.57 -10.13 18.84
N GLU A 8 2.14 -10.73 19.96
CA GLU A 8 1.86 -12.18 20.06
C GLU A 8 0.72 -12.59 19.12
N ILE A 9 -0.40 -11.87 19.15
CA ILE A 9 -1.58 -12.17 18.35
C ILE A 9 -1.30 -11.96 16.85
N ILE A 10 -0.58 -10.90 16.49
CA ILE A 10 -0.17 -10.66 15.10
C ILE A 10 0.76 -11.77 14.61
N SER A 11 1.75 -12.16 15.43
CA SER A 11 2.67 -13.26 15.09
C SER A 11 1.94 -14.58 14.91
N GLN A 12 0.93 -14.87 15.75
CA GLN A 12 0.11 -16.07 15.62
C GLN A 12 -0.76 -16.06 14.36
N ALA A 13 -1.25 -14.91 13.94
CA ALA A 13 -2.05 -14.75 12.72
C ALA A 13 -1.21 -14.77 11.43
N THR A 14 0.12 -14.56 11.52
CA THR A 14 1.00 -14.44 10.36
C THR A 14 1.61 -15.80 9.98
N HIS A 15 0.99 -16.49 9.01
CA HIS A 15 1.38 -17.81 8.53
C HIS A 15 2.23 -17.78 7.27
N THR A 16 3.35 -17.07 7.32
CA THR A 16 4.31 -16.87 6.21
C THR A 16 5.61 -17.63 6.46
N LYS A 17 6.47 -17.72 5.44
CA LYS A 17 7.83 -18.27 5.59
C LYS A 17 8.78 -17.22 6.15
N TRP A 18 8.69 -15.97 5.66
CA TRP A 18 9.60 -14.90 6.01
C TRP A 18 8.90 -13.54 6.25
N ALA A 19 7.88 -13.15 5.47
CA ALA A 19 7.27 -11.83 5.57
C ALA A 19 6.48 -11.67 6.89
N GLY A 20 6.93 -10.80 7.76
CA GLY A 20 6.30 -10.56 9.05
C GLY A 20 6.48 -11.71 10.07
N LYS A 21 7.49 -12.58 9.90
CA LYS A 21 7.83 -13.62 10.89
C LYS A 21 8.33 -13.03 12.19
N THR A 22 9.10 -11.96 12.12
CA THR A 22 9.49 -11.14 13.25
C THR A 22 8.60 -9.91 13.26
N VAL A 23 7.80 -9.78 14.32
CA VAL A 23 6.88 -8.66 14.53
C VAL A 23 7.41 -7.80 15.67
N HIS A 24 7.42 -6.51 15.46
CA HIS A 24 7.67 -5.50 16.48
C HIS A 24 6.41 -4.68 16.68
N PHE A 25 5.89 -4.63 17.90
CA PHE A 25 4.67 -3.90 18.21
C PHE A 25 4.92 -2.76 19.19
N ALA A 26 4.36 -1.60 18.92
CA ALA A 26 4.34 -0.46 19.84
C ALA A 26 2.94 0.11 19.98
N ARG A 27 2.57 0.54 21.20
CA ARG A 27 1.30 1.27 21.40
C ARG A 27 1.34 2.64 20.73
N GLU A 28 2.50 3.27 20.70
CA GLU A 28 2.71 4.56 20.03
C GLU A 28 4.12 4.64 19.45
N THR A 29 4.23 5.20 18.25
CA THR A 29 5.48 5.61 17.62
C THR A 29 5.27 6.89 16.83
N ASP A 30 6.34 7.53 16.39
CA ASP A 30 6.28 8.64 15.44
C ASP A 30 5.73 8.17 14.08
N SER A 31 6.36 7.15 13.50
CA SER A 31 5.97 6.51 12.25
C SER A 31 6.60 5.12 12.16
N THR A 32 5.82 4.12 11.76
CA THR A 32 6.33 2.76 11.56
C THR A 32 7.40 2.70 10.46
N ASN A 33 7.34 3.55 9.43
CA ASN A 33 8.41 3.69 8.43
C ASN A 33 9.71 4.23 9.05
N LEU A 34 9.62 5.26 9.88
CA LEU A 34 10.80 5.81 10.56
C LEU A 34 11.37 4.82 11.56
N TRP A 35 10.51 4.11 12.27
CA TRP A 35 10.94 3.07 13.21
C TRP A 35 11.67 1.94 12.49
N GLY A 36 11.13 1.37 11.41
CA GLY A 36 11.82 0.36 10.60
C GLY A 36 13.19 0.83 10.08
N LYS A 37 13.28 2.08 9.62
CA LYS A 37 14.57 2.66 9.19
C LYS A 37 15.57 2.81 10.32
N ARG A 38 15.13 3.19 11.53
CA ARG A 38 16.00 3.26 12.73
C ARG A 38 16.47 1.87 13.14
N ALA A 39 15.55 0.92 13.24
CA ALA A 39 15.85 -0.45 13.59
C ALA A 39 16.87 -1.09 12.64
N TRP A 40 16.75 -0.84 11.33
CA TRP A 40 17.73 -1.28 10.35
C TRP A 40 19.13 -0.68 10.57
N ARG A 41 19.22 0.62 10.89
CA ARG A 41 20.51 1.30 11.07
C ARG A 41 21.20 0.95 12.39
N GLU A 42 20.44 0.84 13.47
CA GLU A 42 20.92 0.90 14.84
C GLU A 42 20.79 -0.44 15.56
N GLU A 43 19.80 -1.26 15.17
CA GLU A 43 19.45 -2.50 15.87
C GLU A 43 19.71 -3.75 15.02
N GLY A 44 20.08 -3.57 13.74
CA GLY A 44 20.39 -4.68 12.83
C GLY A 44 19.15 -5.41 12.30
N ALA A 45 17.98 -4.77 12.34
CA ALA A 45 16.76 -5.31 11.76
C ALA A 45 16.94 -5.66 10.28
N GLY A 46 16.36 -6.77 9.84
CA GLY A 46 16.61 -7.39 8.55
C GLY A 46 15.39 -7.55 7.67
N HIS A 47 15.60 -8.28 6.59
CA HIS A 47 14.59 -8.56 5.57
C HIS A 47 13.38 -9.29 6.16
N GLY A 48 12.18 -8.77 5.90
CA GLY A 48 10.93 -9.38 6.31
C GLY A 48 10.41 -8.96 7.69
N GLU A 49 11.15 -8.17 8.45
CA GLU A 49 10.68 -7.71 9.77
C GLU A 49 9.54 -6.71 9.65
N LEU A 50 8.50 -6.90 10.46
CA LEU A 50 7.26 -6.14 10.44
C LEU A 50 7.16 -5.25 11.69
N PHE A 51 6.97 -3.96 11.47
CA PHE A 51 6.80 -2.94 12.51
C PHE A 51 5.36 -2.48 12.52
N VAL A 52 4.65 -2.69 13.63
CA VAL A 52 3.23 -2.38 13.79
C VAL A 52 3.04 -1.43 14.95
N ALA A 53 2.23 -0.41 14.77
CA ALA A 53 1.88 0.50 15.86
C ALA A 53 0.38 0.68 15.98
N GLU A 54 -0.12 0.76 17.21
CA GLU A 54 -1.52 1.10 17.47
C GLU A 54 -1.81 2.55 17.07
N TYR A 55 -0.87 3.45 17.34
CA TYR A 55 -1.00 4.87 17.02
C TYR A 55 0.30 5.45 16.48
N GLN A 56 0.19 6.32 15.48
CA GLN A 56 1.31 7.10 14.93
C GLN A 56 1.12 8.59 15.20
N SER A 57 2.00 9.20 16.01
CA SER A 57 1.94 10.65 16.31
C SER A 57 2.38 11.53 15.12
N ALA A 58 3.18 10.98 14.20
CA ALA A 58 3.65 11.65 12.98
C ALA A 58 3.55 10.74 11.74
N GLY A 59 2.42 10.05 11.58
CA GLY A 59 2.17 9.16 10.45
C GLY A 59 2.28 9.89 9.11
N ARG A 60 2.87 9.25 8.11
CA ARG A 60 3.29 9.86 6.84
C ARG A 60 2.57 9.24 5.64
N GLY A 61 2.30 10.08 4.66
CA GLY A 61 1.80 9.71 3.33
C GLY A 61 2.63 10.39 2.24
N ARG A 62 2.32 10.12 0.97
CA ARG A 62 2.99 10.73 -0.19
C ARG A 62 2.78 12.25 -0.22
N PHE A 63 3.74 12.98 -0.79
CA PHE A 63 3.71 14.44 -0.95
C PHE A 63 3.51 15.17 0.38
N ALA A 64 4.22 14.74 1.42
CA ALA A 64 4.15 15.30 2.78
C ALA A 64 2.74 15.30 3.42
N ARG A 65 1.79 14.53 2.89
CA ARG A 65 0.48 14.34 3.53
C ARG A 65 0.64 13.55 4.82
N ARG A 66 -0.26 13.79 5.76
CA ARG A 66 -0.31 13.05 7.01
C ARG A 66 -1.22 11.83 6.89
N TRP A 67 -0.79 10.70 7.44
CA TRP A 67 -1.66 9.57 7.76
C TRP A 67 -2.03 9.65 9.24
N SER A 68 -3.31 9.56 9.55
CA SER A 68 -3.81 9.57 10.92
C SER A 68 -5.04 8.68 11.02
N ALA A 69 -5.09 7.85 12.04
CA ALA A 69 -6.23 7.02 12.38
C ALA A 69 -6.38 6.99 13.92
N PRO A 70 -7.61 6.91 14.45
CA PRO A 70 -7.82 6.68 15.88
C PRO A 70 -7.21 5.34 16.31
N PRO A 71 -6.74 5.21 17.57
CA PRO A 71 -6.39 3.91 18.14
C PRO A 71 -7.53 2.89 18.00
N ASP A 72 -7.22 1.61 18.05
CA ASP A 72 -8.15 0.47 18.01
C ASP A 72 -9.02 0.35 16.75
N SER A 73 -8.71 1.10 15.69
CA SER A 73 -9.58 1.18 14.51
C SER A 73 -8.90 0.89 13.18
N ALA A 74 -7.60 1.02 13.09
CA ALA A 74 -6.84 0.87 11.85
C ALA A 74 -5.65 -0.07 12.04
N ILE A 75 -5.08 -0.51 10.92
CA ILE A 75 -3.76 -1.12 10.89
C ILE A 75 -2.78 -0.05 10.40
N THR A 76 -1.73 0.18 11.20
CA THR A 76 -0.58 0.98 10.79
C THR A 76 0.67 0.14 10.94
N MET A 77 1.23 -0.28 9.81
CA MET A 77 2.37 -1.18 9.78
C MET A 77 3.38 -0.82 8.70
N SER A 78 4.58 -1.32 8.83
CA SER A 78 5.64 -1.21 7.82
C SER A 78 6.44 -2.50 7.77
N ILE A 79 6.64 -3.07 6.58
CA ILE A 79 7.56 -4.18 6.37
C ILE A 79 8.89 -3.67 5.85
N LEU A 80 9.98 -4.20 6.41
CA LEU A 80 11.35 -3.88 6.02
C LEU A 80 11.86 -4.92 5.02
N ILE A 81 12.34 -4.46 3.88
CA ILE A 81 12.87 -5.28 2.79
C ILE A 81 14.32 -4.86 2.50
N CYS A 82 15.22 -5.82 2.41
CA CYS A 82 16.60 -5.62 1.95
C CYS A 82 16.80 -6.27 0.58
N PRO A 83 16.38 -5.60 -0.51
CA PRO A 83 16.42 -6.20 -1.84
C PRO A 83 17.81 -6.08 -2.47
N GLU A 84 18.11 -6.99 -3.41
CA GLU A 84 19.37 -6.96 -4.17
C GLU A 84 19.22 -6.30 -5.55
N PHE A 85 17.98 -6.04 -6.01
CA PHE A 85 17.73 -5.37 -7.29
C PHE A 85 18.07 -3.86 -7.25
N SER A 86 18.10 -3.25 -8.42
CA SER A 86 18.50 -1.84 -8.56
C SER A 86 17.50 -0.85 -7.94
N PRO A 87 17.96 0.34 -7.47
CA PRO A 87 17.10 1.35 -6.84
C PRO A 87 15.93 1.82 -7.69
N GLN A 88 16.08 1.80 -9.00
CA GLN A 88 15.03 2.19 -9.96
C GLN A 88 13.79 1.29 -9.89
N LYS A 89 13.94 0.07 -9.36
CA LYS A 89 12.85 -0.91 -9.21
C LYS A 89 12.08 -0.76 -7.89
N ALA A 90 12.62 -0.02 -6.92
CA ALA A 90 11.99 0.15 -5.60
C ALA A 90 10.55 0.73 -5.65
N PRO A 91 10.18 1.66 -6.55
CA PRO A 91 8.81 2.15 -6.66
C PRO A 91 7.78 1.05 -6.94
N MET A 92 8.16 -0.02 -7.67
CA MET A 92 7.29 -1.15 -7.96
C MET A 92 6.84 -1.91 -6.71
N LEU A 93 7.62 -1.88 -5.61
CA LEU A 93 7.22 -2.46 -4.33
C LEU A 93 5.90 -1.88 -3.79
N THR A 94 5.60 -0.63 -4.13
CA THR A 94 4.31 -0.01 -3.80
C THR A 94 3.15 -0.72 -4.50
N LEU A 95 3.33 -1.10 -5.77
CA LEU A 95 2.32 -1.81 -6.56
C LEU A 95 2.18 -3.27 -6.10
N VAL A 96 3.30 -3.92 -5.79
CA VAL A 96 3.30 -5.28 -5.20
C VAL A 96 2.50 -5.31 -3.91
N MET A 97 2.74 -4.35 -2.99
CA MET A 97 1.98 -4.25 -1.75
C MET A 97 0.52 -3.86 -2.00
N GLY A 98 0.24 -2.98 -2.98
CA GLY A 98 -1.12 -2.61 -3.36
C GLY A 98 -1.95 -3.82 -3.81
N LEU A 99 -1.36 -4.67 -4.65
CA LEU A 99 -1.96 -5.93 -5.07
C LEU A 99 -2.21 -6.85 -3.86
N SER A 100 -1.23 -6.96 -2.96
CA SER A 100 -1.32 -7.84 -1.80
C SER A 100 -2.42 -7.43 -0.82
N VAL A 101 -2.55 -6.12 -0.55
CA VAL A 101 -3.66 -5.59 0.26
C VAL A 101 -5.00 -5.83 -0.42
N ALA A 102 -5.09 -5.58 -1.74
CA ALA A 102 -6.34 -5.79 -2.48
C ALA A 102 -6.75 -7.27 -2.47
N GLN A 103 -5.81 -8.21 -2.66
CA GLN A 103 -6.08 -9.64 -2.58
C GLN A 103 -6.54 -10.06 -1.17
N ALA A 104 -5.90 -9.56 -0.12
CA ALA A 104 -6.30 -9.82 1.26
C ALA A 104 -7.73 -9.32 1.57
N VAL A 105 -8.07 -8.12 1.07
CA VAL A 105 -9.42 -7.54 1.23
C VAL A 105 -10.46 -8.29 0.40
N ALA A 106 -10.11 -8.78 -0.79
CA ALA A 106 -10.99 -9.64 -1.57
C ALA A 106 -11.23 -11.00 -0.89
N GLU A 107 -10.21 -11.58 -0.26
CA GLU A 107 -10.32 -12.87 0.48
C GLU A 107 -11.29 -12.78 1.67
N ILE A 108 -11.44 -11.61 2.29
CA ILE A 108 -12.43 -11.37 3.34
C ILE A 108 -13.82 -10.95 2.80
N GLY A 109 -14.04 -11.00 1.48
CA GLY A 109 -15.36 -10.91 0.85
C GLY A 109 -15.79 -9.51 0.40
N LEU A 110 -14.89 -8.52 0.30
CA LEU A 110 -15.23 -7.18 -0.18
C LEU A 110 -14.86 -7.00 -1.66
N ASP A 111 -15.68 -6.25 -2.39
CA ASP A 111 -15.39 -5.82 -3.76
C ASP A 111 -14.39 -4.66 -3.75
N VAL A 112 -13.14 -4.98 -4.03
CA VAL A 112 -11.98 -4.11 -3.83
C VAL A 112 -11.31 -3.77 -5.15
N GLY A 113 -10.78 -2.56 -5.26
CA GLY A 113 -9.98 -2.10 -6.39
C GLY A 113 -8.68 -1.43 -5.95
N ILE A 114 -7.72 -1.39 -6.87
CA ILE A 114 -6.47 -0.65 -6.70
C ILE A 114 -6.60 0.67 -7.45
N LYS A 115 -6.50 1.78 -6.74
CA LYS A 115 -6.29 3.08 -7.37
C LYS A 115 -4.80 3.34 -7.49
N TRP A 116 -4.31 3.24 -8.71
CA TRP A 116 -2.90 3.49 -9.00
C TRP A 116 -2.42 4.85 -8.47
N PRO A 117 -1.20 4.94 -7.92
CA PRO A 117 -0.23 3.85 -7.75
C PRO A 117 -0.25 3.22 -6.34
N ASN A 118 -0.91 3.82 -5.35
CA ASN A 118 -0.63 3.53 -3.94
C ASN A 118 -1.83 3.49 -3.01
N ASP A 119 -3.04 3.51 -3.56
CA ASP A 119 -4.25 3.46 -2.76
C ASP A 119 -5.09 2.21 -3.10
N VAL A 120 -5.69 1.60 -2.07
CA VAL A 120 -6.68 0.55 -2.25
C VAL A 120 -8.05 1.10 -1.88
N VAL A 121 -9.08 0.74 -2.66
CA VAL A 121 -10.41 1.33 -2.57
C VAL A 121 -11.49 0.24 -2.50
N VAL A 122 -12.56 0.54 -1.79
CA VAL A 122 -13.85 -0.19 -1.81
C VAL A 122 -14.93 0.84 -2.07
N SER A 123 -15.93 0.53 -2.87
CA SER A 123 -16.98 1.47 -3.27
C SER A 123 -16.43 2.82 -3.78
N ARG A 124 -15.27 2.78 -4.47
CA ARG A 124 -14.53 3.95 -4.99
C ARG A 124 -14.00 4.91 -3.91
N LYS A 125 -14.00 4.51 -2.64
CA LYS A 125 -13.45 5.26 -1.50
C LYS A 125 -12.21 4.57 -0.96
N LYS A 126 -11.26 5.35 -0.50
CA LYS A 126 -9.98 4.85 0.01
C LYS A 126 -10.14 4.11 1.34
N ILE A 127 -9.66 2.86 1.38
CA ILE A 127 -9.50 2.07 2.59
C ILE A 127 -8.04 1.95 3.01
N CYS A 128 -7.11 2.05 2.05
CA CYS A 128 -5.68 1.87 2.34
C CYS A 128 -4.82 2.86 1.57
N GLY A 129 -3.73 3.30 2.21
CA GLY A 129 -2.65 4.05 1.60
C GLY A 129 -1.29 3.39 1.85
N ILE A 130 -0.44 3.39 0.84
CA ILE A 130 0.88 2.76 0.87
C ILE A 130 1.95 3.82 0.63
N LEU A 131 3.05 3.75 1.39
CA LEU A 131 4.22 4.62 1.26
C LEU A 131 5.50 3.81 1.33
N THR A 132 6.14 3.62 0.19
CA THR A 132 7.47 3.00 0.12
C THR A 132 8.55 4.07 0.22
N GLU A 133 9.48 3.87 1.13
CA GLU A 133 10.66 4.72 1.31
C GLU A 133 11.91 3.85 1.37
N MET A 134 12.98 4.26 0.70
CA MET A 134 14.24 3.53 0.71
C MET A 134 15.37 4.31 1.39
N THR A 135 16.35 3.59 1.91
CA THR A 135 17.62 4.11 2.38
C THR A 135 18.72 3.52 1.53
N MET A 136 19.56 4.37 0.98
CA MET A 136 20.71 3.94 0.17
C MET A 136 21.90 3.58 1.05
N LYS A 137 22.64 2.56 0.61
CA LYS A 137 23.96 2.21 1.15
C LYS A 137 24.92 2.14 -0.03
N GLN A 138 25.74 3.17 -0.19
CA GLN A 138 26.49 3.39 -1.42
C GLN A 138 25.51 3.48 -2.62
N ASP A 139 25.76 2.77 -3.71
CA ASP A 139 24.94 2.77 -4.94
C ASP A 139 23.82 1.72 -4.93
N LYS A 140 23.59 1.05 -3.80
CA LYS A 140 22.57 -0.01 -3.66
C LYS A 140 21.50 0.41 -2.65
N ILE A 141 20.37 -0.27 -2.71
CA ILE A 141 19.35 -0.17 -1.66
C ILE A 141 19.92 -0.84 -0.40
N GLY A 142 20.05 -0.09 0.69
CA GLY A 142 20.35 -0.65 1.98
C GLY A 142 19.12 -1.32 2.58
N CYS A 143 18.01 -0.58 2.63
CA CYS A 143 16.69 -1.11 2.92
C CYS A 143 15.59 -0.32 2.22
N ALA A 144 14.46 -0.97 1.93
CA ALA A 144 13.20 -0.36 1.59
C ALA A 144 12.19 -0.65 2.71
N VAL A 145 11.47 0.36 3.15
CA VAL A 145 10.41 0.22 4.15
C VAL A 145 9.09 0.57 3.50
N ILE A 146 8.17 -0.39 3.47
CA ILE A 146 6.87 -0.28 2.84
C ILE A 146 5.81 -0.08 3.92
N GLY A 147 5.40 1.17 4.11
CA GLY A 147 4.35 1.54 5.06
C GLY A 147 2.97 1.32 4.48
N VAL A 148 2.11 0.75 5.29
CA VAL A 148 0.73 0.39 4.95
C VAL A 148 -0.20 0.89 6.05
N GLY A 149 -1.16 1.74 5.68
CA GLY A 149 -2.23 2.15 6.57
C GLY A 149 -3.57 1.62 6.03
N ILE A 150 -4.31 0.85 6.82
CA ILE A 150 -5.61 0.28 6.43
C ILE A 150 -6.69 0.75 7.42
N ASN A 151 -7.74 1.35 6.91
CA ASN A 151 -8.93 1.70 7.67
C ASN A 151 -9.76 0.42 7.88
N VAL A 152 -9.68 -0.19 9.07
CA VAL A 152 -10.36 -1.47 9.33
C VAL A 152 -11.71 -1.25 10.03
N ASN A 153 -11.68 -0.85 11.30
CA ASN A 153 -12.84 -0.74 12.17
C ASN A 153 -13.26 0.72 12.47
N MET A 154 -12.90 1.65 11.60
CA MET A 154 -13.34 3.05 11.73
C MET A 154 -14.83 3.15 11.42
N GLU A 155 -15.60 3.72 12.34
CA GLU A 155 -17.07 3.87 12.23
C GLU A 155 -17.49 5.18 11.56
N SER A 156 -16.58 6.15 11.45
CA SER A 156 -16.85 7.43 10.82
C SER A 156 -15.56 8.10 10.35
N PHE A 157 -15.72 9.08 9.46
CA PHE A 157 -14.66 9.96 8.98
C PHE A 157 -15.08 11.43 9.14
N PRO A 158 -14.13 12.36 9.28
CA PRO A 158 -14.43 13.80 9.18
C PRO A 158 -15.20 14.13 7.89
N GLU A 159 -16.07 15.11 7.93
CA GLU A 159 -16.96 15.47 6.81
C GLU A 159 -16.20 15.71 5.50
N GLU A 160 -15.03 16.36 5.56
CA GLU A 160 -14.16 16.62 4.41
C GLU A 160 -13.52 15.35 3.79
N MET A 161 -13.58 14.23 4.51
CA MET A 161 -13.05 12.93 4.08
C MET A 161 -14.15 11.91 3.71
N ALA A 162 -15.39 12.13 4.13
CA ALA A 162 -16.48 11.16 4.04
C ALA A 162 -16.77 10.69 2.59
N ASP A 163 -16.55 11.56 1.59
CA ASP A 163 -16.70 11.21 0.18
C ASP A 163 -15.48 10.49 -0.43
N LYS A 164 -14.33 10.47 0.28
CA LYS A 164 -13.05 10.00 -0.25
C LYS A 164 -12.50 8.80 0.47
N ALA A 165 -12.90 8.57 1.72
CA ALA A 165 -12.42 7.50 2.56
C ALA A 165 -13.57 6.66 3.11
N THR A 166 -13.28 5.39 3.35
CA THR A 166 -14.15 4.42 4.01
C THR A 166 -13.31 3.42 4.80
N SER A 167 -13.95 2.48 5.46
CA SER A 167 -13.30 1.40 6.21
C SER A 167 -13.92 0.05 5.86
N LEU A 168 -13.22 -1.03 6.20
CA LEU A 168 -13.77 -2.37 6.02
C LEU A 168 -15.08 -2.55 6.81
N TYR A 169 -15.15 -1.96 8.02
CA TYR A 169 -16.36 -1.95 8.84
C TYR A 169 -17.55 -1.27 8.16
N LEU A 170 -17.36 -0.06 7.64
CA LEU A 170 -18.44 0.70 6.99
C LEU A 170 -18.96 0.01 5.72
N GLU A 171 -18.10 -0.70 5.01
CA GLU A 171 -18.46 -1.40 3.77
C GLU A 171 -19.12 -2.76 4.02
N SER A 172 -18.79 -3.44 5.13
CA SER A 172 -19.32 -4.77 5.46
C SER A 172 -20.46 -4.76 6.47
N GLY A 173 -20.51 -3.73 7.33
CA GLY A 173 -21.43 -3.64 8.47
C GLY A 173 -21.03 -4.46 9.72
N HIS A 174 -19.81 -5.02 9.73
CA HIS A 174 -19.30 -5.77 10.89
C HIS A 174 -17.78 -5.53 11.09
N PRO A 175 -17.28 -5.67 12.33
CA PRO A 175 -15.85 -5.51 12.61
C PRO A 175 -15.04 -6.69 12.11
N PHE A 176 -13.77 -6.42 11.81
CA PHE A 176 -12.76 -7.41 11.44
C PHE A 176 -11.68 -7.52 12.51
N ASP A 177 -11.14 -8.73 12.67
CA ASP A 177 -9.92 -8.97 13.44
C ASP A 177 -8.72 -8.41 12.68
N ARG A 178 -8.11 -7.36 13.22
CA ARG A 178 -6.98 -6.66 12.59
C ARG A 178 -5.75 -7.55 12.42
N ALA A 179 -5.52 -8.46 13.37
CA ALA A 179 -4.37 -9.37 13.28
C ALA A 179 -4.54 -10.37 12.13
N GLN A 180 -5.76 -10.88 11.91
CA GLN A 180 -6.04 -11.73 10.75
C GLN A 180 -5.85 -10.97 9.44
N VAL A 181 -6.29 -9.71 9.36
CA VAL A 181 -6.05 -8.89 8.17
C VAL A 181 -4.56 -8.67 7.92
N VAL A 182 -3.75 -8.40 8.96
CA VAL A 182 -2.28 -8.32 8.83
C VAL A 182 -1.71 -9.63 8.29
N GLY A 183 -2.11 -10.77 8.84
CA GLY A 183 -1.65 -12.10 8.40
C GLY A 183 -1.95 -12.36 6.92
N LEU A 184 -3.16 -12.04 6.46
CA LEU A 184 -3.55 -12.17 5.05
C LEU A 184 -2.73 -11.24 4.14
N VAL A 185 -2.52 -9.98 4.54
CA VAL A 185 -1.69 -9.05 3.76
C VAL A 185 -0.26 -9.57 3.66
N MET A 186 0.34 -10.06 4.74
CA MET A 186 1.70 -10.59 4.71
C MET A 186 1.80 -11.86 3.85
N LYS A 187 0.81 -12.76 3.91
CA LYS A 187 0.72 -13.95 3.05
C LYS A 187 0.76 -13.57 1.56
N HIS A 188 -0.14 -12.69 1.13
CA HIS A 188 -0.18 -12.25 -0.26
C HIS A 188 1.05 -11.42 -0.65
N PHE A 189 1.61 -10.65 0.28
CA PHE A 189 2.84 -9.90 0.02
C PHE A 189 4.02 -10.83 -0.22
N GLU A 190 4.19 -11.87 0.60
CA GLU A 190 5.25 -12.88 0.40
C GLU A 190 5.14 -13.52 -0.98
N GLU A 191 3.96 -14.01 -1.35
CA GLU A 191 3.69 -14.66 -2.64
C GLU A 191 3.97 -13.70 -3.83
N ASN A 192 3.48 -12.48 -3.77
CA ASN A 192 3.66 -11.50 -4.83
C ASN A 192 5.09 -10.98 -4.91
N TYR A 193 5.77 -10.79 -3.78
CA TYR A 193 7.17 -10.39 -3.74
C TYR A 193 8.08 -11.48 -4.32
N GLU A 194 7.86 -12.75 -3.98
CA GLU A 194 8.61 -13.86 -4.56
C GLU A 194 8.44 -13.94 -6.09
N ARG A 195 7.23 -13.68 -6.62
CA ARG A 195 7.00 -13.59 -8.08
C ARG A 195 7.69 -12.37 -8.70
N PHE A 196 7.61 -11.21 -8.04
CA PHE A 196 8.27 -10.00 -8.50
C PHE A 196 9.79 -10.15 -8.60
N VAL A 197 10.44 -10.75 -7.61
CA VAL A 197 11.91 -10.92 -7.59
C VAL A 197 12.39 -11.84 -8.72
N GLN A 198 11.58 -12.76 -9.22
CA GLN A 198 11.96 -13.66 -10.32
C GLN A 198 12.20 -12.92 -11.65
N THR A 199 11.45 -11.88 -11.93
CA THR A 199 11.57 -11.08 -13.16
C THR A 199 12.17 -9.70 -12.88
N GLU A 200 12.13 -9.26 -11.64
CA GLU A 200 12.46 -7.90 -11.19
C GLU A 200 11.68 -6.80 -11.94
N ASP A 201 10.49 -7.16 -12.41
CA ASP A 201 9.49 -6.28 -12.98
C ASP A 201 8.07 -6.78 -12.66
N LEU A 202 7.04 -6.07 -13.11
CA LEU A 202 5.66 -6.44 -12.83
C LEU A 202 5.04 -7.39 -13.88
N SER A 203 5.78 -7.89 -14.87
CA SER A 203 5.25 -8.75 -15.92
C SER A 203 4.53 -9.99 -15.37
N GLY A 204 5.08 -10.59 -14.30
CA GLY A 204 4.50 -11.74 -13.62
C GLY A 204 3.24 -11.41 -12.78
N LEU A 205 3.02 -10.15 -12.42
CA LEU A 205 1.90 -9.68 -11.57
C LEU A 205 0.86 -8.86 -12.33
N LYS A 206 1.20 -8.34 -13.51
CA LYS A 206 0.37 -7.44 -14.30
C LYS A 206 -1.06 -7.96 -14.55
N PRO A 207 -1.30 -9.22 -14.93
CA PRO A 207 -2.66 -9.70 -15.16
C PRO A 207 -3.54 -9.63 -13.89
N ASP A 208 -2.97 -9.99 -12.73
CA ASP A 208 -3.67 -9.94 -11.45
C ASP A 208 -3.91 -8.48 -11.00
N TYR A 209 -2.91 -7.62 -11.21
CA TYR A 209 -2.99 -6.20 -10.88
C TYR A 209 -4.05 -5.48 -11.72
N GLU A 210 -4.03 -5.67 -13.05
CA GLU A 210 -4.98 -5.02 -13.97
C GLU A 210 -6.42 -5.48 -13.75
N LYS A 211 -6.63 -6.74 -13.35
CA LYS A 211 -7.96 -7.26 -12.97
C LYS A 211 -8.56 -6.49 -11.80
N MET A 212 -7.71 -5.99 -10.89
CA MET A 212 -8.13 -5.22 -9.71
C MET A 212 -7.94 -3.70 -9.89
N LEU A 213 -7.43 -3.24 -11.03
CA LEU A 213 -7.15 -1.82 -11.27
C LEU A 213 -8.43 -1.02 -11.45
N ALA A 214 -8.82 -0.25 -10.45
CA ALA A 214 -10.04 0.56 -10.45
C ALA A 214 -10.05 1.67 -11.52
N ASN A 215 -8.87 2.08 -11.99
CA ASN A 215 -8.71 3.06 -13.06
C ASN A 215 -8.77 2.44 -14.46
N LEU A 216 -8.78 1.11 -14.62
CA LEU A 216 -8.71 0.48 -15.93
C LEU A 216 -9.90 0.88 -16.82
N ASN A 217 -9.59 1.36 -18.02
CA ASN A 217 -10.55 1.89 -18.99
C ASN A 217 -11.44 3.03 -18.46
N GLN A 218 -10.98 3.74 -17.41
CA GLN A 218 -11.66 4.90 -16.87
C GLN A 218 -10.99 6.20 -17.34
N PRO A 219 -11.78 7.26 -17.53
CA PRO A 219 -11.23 8.59 -17.80
C PRO A 219 -10.51 9.10 -16.55
N VAL A 220 -9.28 9.57 -16.75
CA VAL A 220 -8.42 10.07 -15.67
C VAL A 220 -7.81 11.42 -16.02
N ARG A 221 -7.50 12.19 -14.99
CA ARG A 221 -6.69 13.40 -15.08
C ARG A 221 -5.30 13.15 -14.51
N VAL A 222 -4.29 13.35 -15.31
CA VAL A 222 -2.88 13.33 -14.91
C VAL A 222 -2.52 14.73 -14.43
N LEU A 223 -2.16 14.85 -13.16
CA LEU A 223 -1.80 16.14 -12.53
C LEU A 223 -0.28 16.30 -12.58
N ASP A 224 0.25 16.42 -13.79
CA ASP A 224 1.63 16.84 -14.00
C ASP A 224 1.76 18.34 -13.73
N GLN A 225 2.90 18.78 -13.16
CA GLN A 225 3.10 20.20 -12.82
C GLN A 225 3.32 21.06 -14.07
N ASN A 226 3.86 20.47 -15.14
CA ASN A 226 4.23 21.18 -16.37
C ASN A 226 3.18 21.01 -17.48
N ASP A 227 2.58 19.84 -17.59
CA ASP A 227 1.60 19.49 -18.64
C ASP A 227 0.47 18.63 -18.09
N PRO A 228 -0.49 19.21 -17.33
CA PRO A 228 -1.65 18.45 -16.86
C PRO A 228 -2.57 18.11 -18.04
N TYR A 229 -3.00 16.85 -18.14
CA TYR A 229 -3.86 16.38 -19.22
C TYR A 229 -4.89 15.36 -18.77
N GLU A 230 -5.88 15.11 -19.63
CA GLU A 230 -6.89 14.09 -19.48
C GLU A 230 -6.70 12.97 -20.50
N GLY A 231 -7.06 11.75 -20.13
CA GLY A 231 -6.97 10.58 -21.00
C GLY A 231 -7.70 9.39 -20.39
N THR A 232 -7.57 8.24 -21.04
CA THR A 232 -8.14 6.99 -20.57
C THR A 232 -7.02 6.07 -20.07
N ALA A 233 -7.10 5.62 -18.81
CA ALA A 233 -6.14 4.67 -18.29
C ALA A 233 -6.31 3.30 -18.96
N ARG A 234 -5.24 2.73 -19.51
CA ARG A 234 -5.25 1.48 -20.30
C ARG A 234 -4.55 0.31 -19.63
N GLY A 235 -4.12 0.46 -18.38
CA GLY A 235 -3.40 -0.55 -17.63
C GLY A 235 -2.04 -0.05 -17.18
N ILE A 236 -1.13 -0.95 -16.86
CA ILE A 236 0.25 -0.66 -16.50
C ILE A 236 1.22 -1.35 -17.47
N ASN A 237 2.43 -0.80 -17.62
CA ASN A 237 3.51 -1.51 -18.29
C ASN A 237 4.28 -2.42 -17.31
N ALA A 238 5.33 -3.10 -17.75
CA ALA A 238 6.15 -3.98 -16.91
C ALA A 238 6.92 -3.20 -15.81
N GLY A 239 7.21 -1.92 -16.02
CA GLY A 239 7.84 -1.04 -15.03
C GLY A 239 6.88 -0.51 -13.97
N GLY A 240 5.56 -0.70 -14.15
CA GLY A 240 4.52 -0.24 -13.23
C GLY A 240 4.04 1.18 -13.52
N GLU A 241 4.48 1.82 -14.60
CA GLU A 241 3.93 3.07 -15.06
C GLU A 241 2.48 2.87 -15.56
N LEU A 242 1.61 3.82 -15.24
CA LEU A 242 0.24 3.81 -15.75
C LEU A 242 0.24 4.25 -17.22
N LEU A 243 -0.37 3.44 -18.08
CA LEU A 243 -0.57 3.75 -19.47
C LEU A 243 -1.82 4.63 -19.64
N VAL A 244 -1.69 5.84 -20.16
CA VAL A 244 -2.80 6.76 -20.37
C VAL A 244 -2.89 7.14 -21.83
N GLU A 245 -3.99 6.76 -22.48
CA GLU A 245 -4.28 7.11 -23.88
C GLU A 245 -4.92 8.49 -23.95
N ARG A 246 -4.31 9.40 -24.66
CA ARG A 246 -4.81 10.76 -24.97
C ARG A 246 -5.91 10.72 -26.05
N ALA A 247 -6.62 11.83 -26.24
CA ALA A 247 -7.68 11.95 -27.24
C ALA A 247 -7.22 11.75 -28.70
N ASP A 248 -5.95 11.98 -28.98
CA ASP A 248 -5.32 11.78 -30.30
C ASP A 248 -4.86 10.32 -30.54
N GLY A 249 -5.05 9.43 -29.55
CA GLY A 249 -4.65 8.03 -29.60
C GLY A 249 -3.21 7.76 -29.16
N THR A 250 -2.45 8.79 -28.77
CA THR A 250 -1.11 8.57 -28.19
C THR A 250 -1.22 7.97 -26.79
N VAL A 251 -0.30 7.08 -26.44
CA VAL A 251 -0.24 6.46 -25.12
C VAL A 251 0.98 6.98 -24.37
N GLU A 252 0.72 7.62 -23.24
CA GLU A 252 1.75 8.17 -22.35
C GLU A 252 2.01 7.20 -21.18
N GLU A 253 3.28 7.03 -20.81
CA GLU A 253 3.72 6.29 -19.62
C GLU A 253 3.85 7.23 -18.42
N VAL A 254 2.95 7.09 -17.46
CA VAL A 254 2.87 7.97 -16.28
C VAL A 254 3.67 7.37 -15.14
N ASN A 255 4.75 8.06 -14.73
CA ASN A 255 5.58 7.62 -13.62
C ASN A 255 4.93 7.98 -12.27
N SER A 256 4.90 7.01 -11.34
CA SER A 256 4.31 7.18 -10.00
C SER A 256 5.03 8.20 -9.12
N GLY A 257 6.31 8.47 -9.36
CA GLY A 257 7.12 9.38 -8.55
C GLY A 257 6.80 10.86 -8.77
N GLU A 258 6.31 11.23 -9.93
CA GLU A 258 6.25 12.61 -10.40
C GLU A 258 4.85 13.20 -10.40
N VAL A 259 3.82 12.38 -10.58
CA VAL A 259 2.46 12.86 -10.80
C VAL A 259 1.42 12.22 -9.88
N SER A 260 0.26 12.86 -9.80
CA SER A 260 -0.94 12.33 -9.17
C SER A 260 -2.00 12.07 -10.25
N VAL A 261 -2.64 10.92 -10.20
CA VAL A 261 -3.74 10.58 -11.10
C VAL A 261 -5.05 10.56 -10.32
N ARG A 262 -6.11 11.11 -10.90
CA ARG A 262 -7.46 11.16 -10.32
C ARG A 262 -8.50 10.80 -11.36
N GLY A 263 -9.62 10.22 -10.92
CA GLY A 263 -10.81 10.14 -11.75
C GLY A 263 -11.36 11.54 -12.06
N LEU A 264 -12.01 11.71 -13.20
CA LEU A 264 -12.56 13.02 -13.61
C LEU A 264 -13.72 13.47 -12.71
N TYR A 265 -14.54 12.51 -12.24
CA TYR A 265 -15.78 12.81 -11.53
C TYR A 265 -15.83 12.25 -10.09
N SER A 266 -14.79 11.55 -9.66
CA SER A 266 -14.75 10.89 -8.36
C SER A 266 -13.32 10.77 -7.84
N TYR A 267 -13.16 10.16 -6.66
CA TYR A 267 -11.83 9.88 -6.12
C TYR A 267 -11.03 8.91 -7.01
N VAL A 268 -11.71 7.99 -7.66
CA VAL A 268 -11.14 6.98 -8.59
C VAL A 268 -11.58 7.27 -10.00
#